data_4aaee3dc4fad0148f83475f1cae4d761
#
_entry.id   4aaee3dc4fad0148f83475f1cae4d761
#
_cell.length_a   1.000
_cell.length_b   1.000
_cell.length_c   1.000
_cell.angle_alpha   90.00
_cell.angle_beta   90.00
_cell.angle_gamma   90.00
#
_symmetry.space_group_name_H-M   'P 1'
#
loop_
_entity.id
_entity.type
_entity.pdbx_description
1 polymer ?
#
loop_
_entity_poly.entity_id
_entity_poly.type
_entity_poly.pdbx_seq_one_letter_code
_entity_poly.pdbx_strand_id
1 'polypeptide(L)'
;TSPDMKTWKRHGQLLPEGLRWTGPKLVAGGSDNCVWLDLNAQSPAERLKYITCWLHVPKEQRPQGFMHSLHVSDGKTFSDAVTTSIAADDYCSFFFNPFREKWVFSIKMGTSRGRSRYYYESDDFLAGADWKKSVFWTCTDKLDLPEPADRYPGGGEPAQLYSLNAVAY
;
A
#
# COMPACT_ATOMS: atom_id res chain seq x y z
N THR A 1 5.11 20.99 1.11
CA THR A 1 3.77 21.60 1.11
C THR A 1 3.60 22.52 -0.07
N SER A 2 2.38 22.75 -0.48
CA SER A 2 2.01 23.69 -1.55
C SER A 2 0.69 24.37 -1.19
N PRO A 3 0.58 25.71 -1.27
CA PRO A 3 -0.67 26.42 -1.06
C PRO A 3 -1.58 26.41 -2.29
N ASP A 4 -1.04 26.15 -3.47
CA ASP A 4 -1.70 26.31 -4.78
C ASP A 4 -1.63 25.07 -5.68
N MET A 5 -1.06 23.96 -5.17
CA MET A 5 -0.80 22.73 -5.91
C MET A 5 0.12 22.87 -7.14
N LYS A 6 0.72 24.06 -7.34
CA LYS A 6 1.65 24.35 -8.44
C LYS A 6 3.07 24.55 -7.95
N THR A 7 3.21 25.29 -6.85
CA THR A 7 4.51 25.60 -6.25
C THR A 7 4.72 24.77 -5.00
N TRP A 8 5.74 23.92 -5.01
CA TRP A 8 5.99 22.98 -3.92
C TRP A 8 7.21 23.37 -3.10
N LYS A 9 7.05 23.51 -1.80
CA LYS A 9 8.14 23.67 -0.84
C LYS A 9 8.47 22.33 -0.19
N ARG A 10 9.72 21.89 -0.39
CA ARG A 10 10.25 20.73 0.32
C ARG A 10 10.59 21.12 1.76
N HIS A 11 10.06 20.41 2.74
CA HIS A 11 10.33 20.62 4.16
C HIS A 11 11.29 19.60 4.77
N GLY A 12 11.65 18.59 4.03
CA GLY A 12 12.48 17.47 4.48
C GLY A 12 12.02 16.15 3.90
N GLN A 13 12.61 15.08 4.39
CA GLN A 13 12.17 13.72 4.11
C GLN A 13 11.23 13.29 5.25
N LEU A 14 10.12 12.62 4.92
CA LEU A 14 9.23 12.01 5.91
C LEU A 14 9.92 10.85 6.63
N LEU A 15 10.77 10.13 5.90
CA LEU A 15 11.67 9.14 6.48
C LEU A 15 13.00 9.82 6.74
N PRO A 16 13.53 9.85 7.97
CA PRO A 16 14.87 10.34 8.24
C PRO A 16 15.89 9.65 7.34
N GLU A 17 16.86 10.42 6.84
CA GLU A 17 18.02 9.83 6.19
C GLU A 17 18.64 8.79 7.13
N GLY A 18 18.69 7.53 6.69
CA GLY A 18 19.25 6.47 7.50
C GLY A 18 18.26 5.70 8.36
N LEU A 19 16.95 5.84 8.22
CA LEU A 19 16.03 4.81 8.67
C LEU A 19 16.29 3.51 7.91
N ARG A 20 17.50 3.01 8.11
CA ARG A 20 17.84 1.62 7.90
C ARG A 20 17.19 0.90 9.09
N TRP A 21 16.14 0.20 8.80
CA TRP A 21 15.63 -0.77 9.75
C TRP A 21 16.82 -1.61 10.25
N THR A 22 17.13 -1.50 11.53
CA THR A 22 18.21 -2.26 12.17
C THR A 22 17.77 -3.64 12.66
N GLY A 23 16.50 -4.00 12.42
CA GLY A 23 16.01 -5.34 12.58
C GLY A 23 16.57 -6.29 11.50
N PRO A 24 16.33 -7.59 11.56
CA PRO A 24 16.89 -8.53 10.62
C PRO A 24 16.43 -8.21 9.17
N LYS A 25 17.26 -7.42 8.49
CA LYS A 25 17.24 -7.14 7.04
C LYS A 25 15.95 -6.56 6.42
N LEU A 26 15.36 -5.57 7.02
CA LEU A 26 14.44 -4.70 6.32
C LEU A 26 15.21 -3.57 5.63
N VAL A 27 15.32 -3.64 4.34
CA VAL A 27 15.76 -2.50 3.54
C VAL A 27 14.50 -1.71 3.18
N ALA A 28 14.29 -0.59 3.85
CA ALA A 28 13.33 0.41 3.41
C ALA A 28 13.78 0.92 2.03
N GLY A 29 13.17 0.46 0.98
CA GLY A 29 13.55 0.77 -0.40
C GLY A 29 12.52 0.26 -1.39
N GLY A 30 11.27 0.12 -0.95
CA GLY A 30 10.16 -0.19 -1.83
C GLY A 30 9.64 1.04 -2.54
N SER A 31 9.29 0.90 -3.81
CA SER A 31 8.65 1.93 -4.62
C SER A 31 7.24 2.29 -4.15
N ASP A 32 6.68 1.56 -3.19
CA ASP A 32 5.25 1.51 -2.90
C ASP A 32 4.97 1.92 -1.46
N ASN A 33 5.22 3.18 -1.18
CA ASN A 33 4.89 3.76 0.10
C ASN A 33 3.56 4.53 -0.04
N CYS A 34 2.59 4.20 0.79
CA CYS A 34 1.36 4.95 0.92
C CYS A 34 1.32 5.62 2.31
N VAL A 35 0.95 6.89 2.33
CA VAL A 35 0.84 7.68 3.56
C VAL A 35 -0.52 8.37 3.61
N TRP A 36 -1.08 8.44 4.81
CA TRP A 36 -2.31 9.16 5.10
C TRP A 36 -2.13 10.08 6.29
N LEU A 37 -2.59 11.33 6.17
CA LEU A 37 -2.70 12.25 7.29
C LEU A 37 -4.06 12.02 7.97
N ASP A 38 -4.02 11.42 9.15
CA ASP A 38 -5.20 11.17 9.97
C ASP A 38 -5.48 12.40 10.84
N LEU A 39 -6.48 13.17 10.42
CA LEU A 39 -6.91 14.37 11.16
C LEU A 39 -7.73 14.02 12.41
N ASN A 40 -8.20 12.77 12.54
CA ASN A 40 -8.99 12.27 13.67
C ASN A 40 -8.14 11.53 14.70
N ALA A 41 -6.83 11.41 14.47
CA ALA A 41 -5.92 10.75 15.40
C ALA A 41 -5.98 11.39 16.78
N GLN A 42 -6.20 10.57 17.80
CA GLN A 42 -6.28 11.01 19.21
C GLN A 42 -4.90 11.40 19.77
N SER A 43 -3.83 10.89 19.18
CA SER A 43 -2.46 11.18 19.56
C SER A 43 -1.67 11.77 18.39
N PRO A 44 -0.85 12.82 18.62
CA PRO A 44 0.09 13.29 17.59
C PRO A 44 1.02 12.20 17.08
N ALA A 45 1.40 11.23 17.90
CA ALA A 45 2.26 10.10 17.54
C ALA A 45 1.64 9.19 16.47
N GLU A 46 0.32 9.27 16.26
CA GLU A 46 -0.43 8.44 15.32
C GLU A 46 -0.96 9.20 14.10
N ARG A 47 -0.60 10.47 14.00
CA ARG A 47 -1.19 11.38 13.01
C ARG A 47 -0.88 11.00 11.56
N LEU A 48 0.24 10.33 11.32
CA LEU A 48 0.57 9.79 10.01
C LEU A 48 0.44 8.27 10.05
N LYS A 49 -0.29 7.73 9.09
CA LYS A 49 -0.45 6.30 8.86
C LYS A 49 0.39 5.93 7.63
N TYR A 50 1.09 4.81 7.72
CA TYR A 50 2.04 4.39 6.69
C TYR A 50 1.89 2.93 6.33
N ILE A 51 1.93 2.62 5.04
CA ILE A 51 2.26 1.29 4.53
C ILE A 51 3.58 1.36 3.79
N THR A 52 4.46 0.41 4.09
CA THR A 52 5.72 0.20 3.37
C THR A 52 5.75 -1.22 2.81
N CYS A 53 6.23 -1.37 1.58
CA CYS A 53 6.42 -2.66 0.93
C CYS A 53 7.88 -3.12 1.05
N TRP A 54 8.09 -4.40 1.29
CA TRP A 54 9.41 -5.00 1.48
C TRP A 54 9.92 -5.62 0.18
N LEU A 55 10.87 -4.99 -0.48
CA LEU A 55 11.41 -5.47 -1.75
C LEU A 55 12.62 -6.41 -1.63
N HIS A 56 13.21 -6.59 -0.45
CA HIS A 56 14.51 -7.25 -0.31
C HIS A 56 14.54 -8.47 0.61
N VAL A 57 13.56 -9.33 0.49
CA VAL A 57 13.75 -10.70 0.96
C VAL A 57 14.50 -11.47 -0.15
N PRO A 58 15.58 -12.21 0.15
CA PRO A 58 16.24 -13.06 -0.83
C PRO A 58 15.23 -13.93 -1.57
N LYS A 59 15.43 -14.10 -2.88
CA LYS A 59 14.46 -14.77 -3.78
C LYS A 59 14.05 -16.16 -3.26
N GLU A 60 14.97 -16.83 -2.59
CA GLU A 60 14.79 -18.17 -1.98
C GLU A 60 13.90 -18.15 -0.72
N GLN A 61 13.74 -16.98 -0.12
CA GLN A 61 12.94 -16.77 1.10
C GLN A 61 11.66 -15.98 0.83
N ARG A 62 11.42 -15.61 -0.43
CA ARG A 62 10.20 -14.88 -0.79
C ARG A 62 9.04 -15.84 -0.78
N PRO A 63 8.03 -15.64 0.08
CA PRO A 63 6.71 -16.13 -0.25
C PRO A 63 6.30 -15.53 -1.61
N GLN A 64 5.39 -16.16 -2.33
CA GLN A 64 4.85 -15.54 -3.53
C GLN A 64 4.23 -14.19 -3.13
N GLY A 65 4.87 -13.08 -3.55
CA GLY A 65 4.49 -11.72 -3.17
C GLY A 65 5.44 -11.05 -2.17
N PHE A 66 5.02 -9.90 -1.65
CA PHE A 66 5.77 -9.04 -0.74
C PHE A 66 5.05 -8.91 0.59
N MET A 67 5.81 -8.96 1.68
CA MET A 67 5.28 -8.56 2.98
C MET A 67 5.19 -7.04 3.05
N HIS A 68 4.17 -6.54 3.70
CA HIS A 68 4.00 -5.12 3.97
C HIS A 68 4.08 -4.87 5.47
N SER A 69 4.38 -3.64 5.82
CA SER A 69 4.40 -3.19 7.20
C SER A 69 3.57 -1.93 7.37
N LEU A 70 2.79 -1.90 8.43
CA LEU A 70 2.02 -0.76 8.86
C LEU A 70 2.74 -0.05 10.00
N HIS A 71 2.78 1.27 9.94
CA HIS A 71 3.40 2.13 10.94
C HIS A 71 2.52 3.35 11.21
N VAL A 72 2.65 3.91 12.39
CA VAL A 72 2.13 5.25 12.71
C VAL A 72 3.29 6.19 13.05
N SER A 73 3.09 7.49 12.89
CA SER A 73 4.14 8.49 13.08
C SER A 73 3.58 9.86 13.44
N ASP A 74 4.39 10.64 14.15
CA ASP A 74 4.21 12.08 14.36
C ASP A 74 4.87 12.95 13.26
N GLY A 75 5.48 12.30 12.26
CA GLY A 75 6.30 12.94 11.23
C GLY A 75 7.79 13.05 11.56
N LYS A 76 8.21 12.60 12.75
CA LYS A 76 9.61 12.58 13.21
C LYS A 76 10.05 11.19 13.64
N THR A 77 9.18 10.48 14.32
CA THR A 77 9.41 9.14 14.84
C THR A 77 8.35 8.19 14.29
N PHE A 78 8.70 6.91 14.14
CA PHE A 78 7.81 5.86 13.68
C PHE A 78 7.59 4.84 14.79
N SER A 79 6.38 4.29 14.86
CA SER A 79 6.10 3.13 15.71
C SER A 79 6.87 1.91 15.21
N ASP A 80 6.94 0.89 16.04
CA ASP A 80 7.33 -0.44 15.58
C ASP A 80 6.43 -0.90 14.43
N ALA A 81 7.01 -1.70 13.55
CA ALA A 81 6.32 -2.23 12.38
C ALA A 81 5.33 -3.32 12.76
N VAL A 82 4.11 -3.23 12.26
CA VAL A 82 3.16 -4.35 12.28
C VAL A 82 3.15 -4.97 10.89
N THR A 83 3.70 -6.17 10.77
CA THR A 83 3.79 -6.89 9.50
C THR A 83 2.46 -7.51 9.13
N THR A 84 2.10 -7.45 7.84
CA THR A 84 0.88 -8.06 7.33
C THR A 84 0.88 -9.57 7.49
N SER A 85 -0.31 -10.14 7.72
CA SER A 85 -0.49 -11.58 8.01
C SER A 85 -0.26 -12.49 6.79
N ILE A 86 -0.26 -11.93 5.58
CA ILE A 86 0.06 -12.61 4.32
C ILE A 86 0.87 -11.69 3.42
N ALA A 87 1.60 -12.29 2.49
CA ALA A 87 2.23 -11.56 1.39
C ALA A 87 1.17 -11.13 0.37
N ALA A 88 1.41 -9.98 -0.26
CA ALA A 88 0.63 -9.43 -1.35
C ALA A 88 1.58 -8.93 -2.45
N ASP A 89 1.07 -8.41 -3.55
CA ASP A 89 1.89 -7.74 -4.54
C ASP A 89 2.24 -6.31 -4.08
N ASP A 90 3.07 -5.63 -4.86
CA ASP A 90 3.37 -4.21 -4.70
C ASP A 90 2.13 -3.30 -4.94
N TYR A 91 2.24 -1.99 -4.70
CA TYR A 91 1.17 -1.00 -4.91
C TYR A 91 -0.13 -1.28 -4.14
N CYS A 92 -0.03 -1.80 -2.92
CA CYS A 92 -1.14 -1.77 -1.97
C CYS A 92 -1.36 -0.34 -1.47
N SER A 93 -2.60 0.04 -1.25
CA SER A 93 -2.97 1.37 -0.76
C SER A 93 -4.03 1.28 0.33
N PHE A 94 -4.27 2.39 1.00
CA PHE A 94 -5.31 2.47 2.02
C PHE A 94 -5.87 3.90 2.11
N PHE A 95 -7.03 4.01 2.70
CA PHE A 95 -7.65 5.29 3.05
C PHE A 95 -8.58 5.13 4.26
N PHE A 96 -8.92 6.23 4.91
CA PHE A 96 -9.97 6.25 5.92
C PHE A 96 -11.31 6.54 5.26
N ASN A 97 -12.30 5.70 5.53
CA ASN A 97 -13.69 5.90 5.10
C ASN A 97 -14.46 6.58 6.25
N PRO A 98 -14.75 7.89 6.19
CA PRO A 98 -15.41 8.62 7.26
C PRO A 98 -16.89 8.26 7.41
N PHE A 99 -17.53 7.69 6.37
CA PHE A 99 -18.96 7.29 6.44
C PHE A 99 -19.15 5.99 7.21
N ARG A 100 -18.12 5.13 7.22
CA ARG A 100 -18.14 3.86 7.92
C ARG A 100 -17.21 3.85 9.14
N GLU A 101 -16.42 4.92 9.31
CA GLU A 101 -15.39 5.05 10.35
C GLU A 101 -14.41 3.88 10.36
N LYS A 102 -13.96 3.48 9.14
CA LYS A 102 -13.08 2.32 8.93
C LYS A 102 -11.84 2.70 8.12
N TRP A 103 -10.74 2.08 8.44
CA TRP A 103 -9.58 1.99 7.57
C TRP A 103 -9.84 0.94 6.48
N VAL A 104 -9.73 1.34 5.24
CA VAL A 104 -9.94 0.49 4.07
C VAL A 104 -8.62 0.23 3.41
N PHE A 105 -8.32 -1.05 3.14
CA PHE A 105 -7.10 -1.50 2.48
C PHE A 105 -7.43 -2.05 1.10
N SER A 106 -6.75 -1.50 0.07
CA SER A 106 -6.77 -1.98 -1.31
C SER A 106 -5.52 -2.81 -1.54
N ILE A 107 -5.67 -4.12 -1.49
CA ILE A 107 -4.58 -5.09 -1.49
C ILE A 107 -4.46 -5.67 -2.90
N LYS A 108 -3.29 -5.53 -3.54
CA LYS A 108 -3.04 -6.13 -4.85
C LYS A 108 -2.58 -7.57 -4.68
N MET A 109 -3.18 -8.46 -5.45
CA MET A 109 -2.77 -9.86 -5.53
C MET A 109 -2.88 -10.37 -6.96
N GLY A 110 -1.92 -11.18 -7.37
CA GLY A 110 -2.01 -11.94 -8.61
C GLY A 110 -3.05 -13.05 -8.52
N THR A 111 -3.86 -13.19 -9.56
CA THR A 111 -4.84 -14.27 -9.71
C THR A 111 -4.75 -14.85 -11.11
N SER A 112 -5.50 -15.91 -11.40
CA SER A 112 -5.64 -16.45 -12.77
C SER A 112 -6.23 -15.44 -13.77
N ARG A 113 -6.82 -14.35 -13.28
CA ARG A 113 -7.35 -13.24 -14.08
C ARG A 113 -6.38 -12.05 -14.19
N GLY A 114 -5.12 -12.23 -13.82
CA GLY A 114 -4.13 -11.17 -13.73
C GLY A 114 -4.11 -10.47 -12.37
N ARG A 115 -3.55 -9.27 -12.33
CA ARG A 115 -3.48 -8.46 -11.09
C ARG A 115 -4.87 -7.98 -10.72
N SER A 116 -5.28 -8.31 -9.51
CA SER A 116 -6.62 -8.08 -8.95
C SER A 116 -6.51 -7.29 -7.66
N ARG A 117 -7.64 -6.79 -7.17
CA ARG A 117 -7.73 -6.11 -5.89
C ARG A 117 -8.56 -6.90 -4.91
N TYR A 118 -8.07 -6.93 -3.69
CA TYR A 118 -8.76 -7.43 -2.52
C TYR A 118 -9.06 -6.29 -1.57
N TYR A 119 -10.13 -6.42 -0.85
CA TYR A 119 -10.67 -5.42 0.06
C TYR A 119 -10.64 -5.93 1.49
N TYR A 120 -10.21 -5.08 2.41
CA TYR A 120 -10.30 -5.34 3.83
C TYR A 120 -10.62 -4.06 4.59
N GLU A 121 -11.46 -4.13 5.62
CA GLU A 121 -11.75 -3.03 6.53
C GLU A 121 -11.32 -3.36 7.95
N SER A 122 -10.84 -2.36 8.67
CA SER A 122 -10.51 -2.45 10.09
C SER A 122 -10.90 -1.17 10.84
N ASP A 123 -11.31 -1.31 12.10
CA ASP A 123 -11.56 -0.19 13.00
C ASP A 123 -10.25 0.49 13.41
N ASP A 124 -9.20 -0.29 13.57
CA ASP A 124 -7.86 0.18 13.91
C ASP A 124 -6.90 -0.01 12.74
N PHE A 125 -6.04 1.00 12.51
CA PHE A 125 -5.12 0.98 11.38
C PHE A 125 -4.09 -0.15 11.48
N LEU A 126 -3.45 -0.32 12.64
CA LEU A 126 -2.41 -1.33 12.83
C LEU A 126 -2.99 -2.75 12.88
N ALA A 127 -4.18 -2.93 13.47
CA ALA A 127 -4.93 -4.18 13.40
C ALA A 127 -5.34 -4.52 11.96
N GLY A 128 -5.38 -3.52 11.09
CA GLY A 128 -5.59 -3.66 9.65
C GLY A 128 -4.52 -4.48 8.92
N ALA A 129 -3.46 -4.92 9.58
CA ALA A 129 -2.45 -5.82 9.03
C ALA A 129 -2.93 -7.28 8.85
N ASP A 130 -4.11 -7.66 9.34
CA ASP A 130 -4.65 -9.03 9.21
C ASP A 130 -5.30 -9.29 7.84
N TRP A 131 -4.48 -9.23 6.80
CA TRP A 131 -4.93 -9.35 5.40
C TRP A 131 -5.45 -10.75 5.02
N LYS A 132 -5.31 -11.75 5.89
CA LYS A 132 -5.98 -13.05 5.70
C LYS A 132 -7.50 -12.93 5.59
N LYS A 133 -8.06 -11.87 6.17
CA LYS A 133 -9.51 -11.58 6.15
C LYS A 133 -9.96 -10.82 4.91
N SER A 134 -9.05 -10.45 4.02
CA SER A 134 -9.39 -9.72 2.81
C SER A 134 -10.28 -10.55 1.89
N VAL A 135 -11.19 -9.87 1.21
CA VAL A 135 -12.09 -10.48 0.24
C VAL A 135 -11.79 -9.97 -1.16
N PHE A 136 -12.04 -10.79 -2.17
CA PHE A 136 -11.92 -10.34 -3.55
C PHE A 136 -12.82 -9.11 -3.78
N TRP A 137 -12.24 -8.08 -4.38
CA TRP A 137 -12.96 -6.83 -4.67
C TRP A 137 -13.24 -6.69 -6.14
N THR A 138 -12.19 -6.61 -6.96
CA THR A 138 -12.33 -6.38 -8.40
C THR A 138 -11.08 -6.84 -9.16
N CYS A 139 -11.27 -7.12 -10.43
CA CYS A 139 -10.23 -7.31 -11.42
C CYS A 139 -10.68 -6.72 -12.75
N THR A 140 -9.80 -6.69 -13.72
CA THR A 140 -10.15 -6.41 -15.11
C THR A 140 -11.04 -7.51 -15.69
N ASP A 141 -11.83 -7.18 -16.69
CA ASP A 141 -12.68 -8.13 -17.41
C ASP A 141 -12.43 -8.06 -18.95
N LYS A 142 -13.27 -8.72 -19.71
CA LYS A 142 -13.13 -8.77 -21.17
C LYS A 142 -13.29 -7.41 -21.87
N LEU A 143 -13.92 -6.43 -21.21
CA LEU A 143 -14.11 -5.08 -21.75
C LEU A 143 -12.85 -4.22 -21.57
N ASP A 144 -11.97 -4.61 -20.64
CA ASP A 144 -10.69 -3.94 -20.37
C ASP A 144 -9.56 -4.47 -21.28
N LEU A 145 -9.84 -5.34 -22.23
CA LEU A 145 -8.81 -5.85 -23.13
C LEU A 145 -8.29 -4.71 -24.00
N PRO A 146 -6.95 -4.52 -24.07
CA PRO A 146 -6.38 -3.52 -24.96
C PRO A 146 -6.69 -3.85 -26.41
N GLU A 147 -6.88 -2.83 -27.24
CA GLU A 147 -6.96 -3.00 -28.69
C GLU A 147 -5.74 -3.77 -29.21
N PRO A 148 -5.87 -4.55 -30.27
CA PRO A 148 -4.77 -5.38 -30.80
C PRO A 148 -3.48 -4.60 -31.10
N ALA A 149 -3.60 -3.31 -31.46
CA ALA A 149 -2.47 -2.43 -31.71
C ALA A 149 -1.69 -2.02 -30.45
N ASP A 150 -2.34 -2.04 -29.31
CA ASP A 150 -1.75 -1.62 -28.02
C ASP A 150 -1.19 -2.80 -27.23
N ARG A 151 -1.27 -4.01 -27.78
CA ARG A 151 -0.71 -5.20 -27.15
C ARG A 151 0.81 -5.11 -27.14
N TYR A 152 1.40 -5.27 -25.98
CA TYR A 152 2.84 -5.39 -25.83
C TYR A 152 3.40 -6.40 -26.85
N PRO A 153 4.57 -6.13 -27.46
CA PRO A 153 5.27 -7.11 -28.27
C PRO A 153 5.55 -8.36 -27.42
N GLY A 154 4.83 -9.43 -27.66
CA GLY A 154 4.89 -10.64 -26.85
C GLY A 154 3.51 -11.23 -26.54
N GLY A 155 2.47 -10.52 -26.88
CA GLY A 155 1.07 -10.92 -27.01
C GLY A 155 0.49 -11.76 -25.88
N GLY A 156 -0.60 -11.32 -25.31
CA GLY A 156 -1.55 -12.20 -24.63
C GLY A 156 -1.63 -12.10 -23.13
N GLU A 157 -0.96 -11.17 -22.47
CA GLU A 157 -1.26 -10.95 -21.05
C GLU A 157 -2.65 -10.29 -20.92
N PRO A 158 -3.49 -10.79 -19.99
CA PRO A 158 -4.76 -10.14 -19.69
C PRO A 158 -4.51 -8.71 -19.21
N ALA A 159 -5.47 -7.82 -19.42
CA ALA A 159 -5.44 -6.49 -18.84
C ALA A 159 -5.20 -6.58 -17.32
N GLN A 160 -4.45 -5.64 -16.76
CA GLN A 160 -3.95 -5.70 -15.39
C GLN A 160 -4.48 -4.52 -14.57
N LEU A 161 -5.14 -4.78 -13.46
CA LEU A 161 -5.47 -3.73 -12.48
C LEU A 161 -4.26 -3.45 -11.59
N TYR A 162 -3.32 -2.67 -12.13
CA TYR A 162 -2.00 -2.48 -11.52
C TYR A 162 -2.05 -1.66 -10.24
N SER A 163 -2.72 -0.52 -10.26
CA SER A 163 -2.92 0.31 -9.08
C SER A 163 -4.38 0.72 -8.94
N LEU A 164 -4.85 0.80 -7.72
CA LEU A 164 -6.18 1.31 -7.38
C LEU A 164 -6.06 2.11 -6.09
N ASN A 165 -6.05 3.43 -6.25
CA ASN A 165 -6.15 4.37 -5.14
C ASN A 165 -7.59 4.84 -5.04
N ALA A 166 -8.14 4.81 -3.85
CA ALA A 166 -9.49 5.23 -3.59
C ALA A 166 -9.53 6.19 -2.39
N VAL A 167 -10.55 7.03 -2.39
CA VAL A 167 -10.91 7.89 -1.27
C VAL A 167 -12.43 7.81 -1.11
N ALA A 168 -12.90 7.97 0.11
CA ALA A 168 -14.32 8.14 0.35
C ALA A 168 -14.71 9.58 -0.03
N TYR A 169 -15.76 9.71 -0.81
CA TYR A 169 -16.28 11.00 -1.30
C TYR A 169 -17.75 11.15 -0.98
#